data_f70d1f9c5a9fbb12f5bff148982ee9d9
#
_entry.id   f70d1f9c5a9fbb12f5bff148982ee9d9
#
_cell.length_a   1.000
_cell.length_b   1.000
_cell.length_c   1.000
_cell.angle_alpha   90.00
_cell.angle_beta   90.00
_cell.angle_gamma   90.00
#
_symmetry.space_group_name_H-M   'P 1'
#
loop_
_entity.id
_entity.type
_entity.pdbx_description
1 polymer ?
#
loop_
_entity_poly.entity_id
_entity_poly.type
_entity_poly.pdbx_seq_one_letter_code
_entity_poly.pdbx_strand_id
1 'polypeptide(L)'
;MKPQVLLVVGDATETVDTLYPYYRLIEGGYQPVVAAPEKRKYQMVLHEIKPGWTITKEWEGYSIDADIAFKDIKPEEYAGIFFSGGRAPEYIREDEDLLRITRWFWENKIPMASVCHGVEIPARAGIVKGLRMATVAKCKFDLEVCGGIYVNEPCVIDQHMVSGRTYHDSGHYIAPWIRMMDAQRSA
;
A
#
# COMPACT_ATOMS: atom_id res chain seq x y z
N MET A 1 18.73 -0.07 16.12
CA MET A 1 18.39 0.34 14.74
C MET A 1 16.91 0.68 14.67
N LYS A 2 16.48 1.60 13.80
CA LYS A 2 15.04 1.87 13.59
C LYS A 2 14.40 0.65 12.89
N PRO A 3 13.17 0.27 13.28
CA PRO A 3 12.47 -0.81 12.60
C PRO A 3 12.15 -0.42 11.16
N GLN A 4 12.33 -1.35 10.24
CA GLN A 4 12.12 -1.14 8.80
C GLN A 4 10.67 -1.45 8.41
N VAL A 5 10.15 -0.71 7.44
CA VAL A 5 8.80 -0.88 6.90
C VAL A 5 8.84 -0.82 5.38
N LEU A 6 8.25 -1.81 4.71
CA LEU A 6 8.20 -1.86 3.26
C LEU A 6 7.16 -0.88 2.70
N LEU A 7 7.56 -0.08 1.71
CA LEU A 7 6.68 0.68 0.83
C LEU A 7 6.75 0.10 -0.57
N VAL A 8 5.69 -0.52 -1.01
CA VAL A 8 5.59 -1.18 -2.33
C VAL A 8 5.27 -0.17 -3.41
N VAL A 9 6.14 -0.08 -4.42
CA VAL A 9 6.02 0.84 -5.56
C VAL A 9 6.33 0.15 -6.89
N GLY A 10 5.99 0.83 -7.97
CA GLY A 10 6.35 0.51 -9.35
C GLY A 10 6.28 1.78 -10.20
N ASP A 11 6.52 1.69 -11.51
CA ASP A 11 6.24 2.82 -12.40
C ASP A 11 4.74 3.16 -12.37
N ALA A 12 4.42 4.44 -12.41
CA ALA A 12 3.07 4.98 -12.25
C ALA A 12 2.44 4.75 -10.85
N THR A 13 3.24 4.57 -9.81
CA THR A 13 2.78 4.69 -8.42
C THR A 13 2.34 6.14 -8.15
N GLU A 14 1.24 6.33 -7.40
CA GLU A 14 0.75 7.68 -7.08
C GLU A 14 1.67 8.36 -6.07
N THR A 15 2.02 9.63 -6.35
CA THR A 15 3.03 10.40 -5.61
C THR A 15 2.64 10.63 -4.15
N VAL A 16 1.42 11.10 -3.89
CA VAL A 16 1.00 11.46 -2.52
C VAL A 16 0.70 10.20 -1.71
N ASP A 17 0.09 9.17 -2.33
CA ASP A 17 -0.10 7.85 -1.71
C ASP A 17 1.23 7.25 -1.20
N THR A 18 2.35 7.63 -1.81
CA THR A 18 3.69 7.12 -1.49
C THR A 18 4.46 8.03 -0.55
N LEU A 19 4.56 9.33 -0.87
CA LEU A 19 5.41 10.26 -0.12
C LEU A 19 4.85 10.59 1.26
N TYR A 20 3.51 10.65 1.42
CA TYR A 20 2.94 10.92 2.74
C TYR A 20 3.29 9.79 3.75
N PRO A 21 3.01 8.50 3.49
CA PRO A 21 3.45 7.44 4.40
C PRO A 21 4.97 7.37 4.55
N TYR A 22 5.74 7.63 3.51
CA TYR A 22 7.20 7.66 3.58
C TYR A 22 7.69 8.61 4.67
N TYR A 23 7.26 9.87 4.64
CA TYR A 23 7.67 10.87 5.64
C TYR A 23 7.04 10.62 7.01
N ARG A 24 5.79 10.15 7.06
CA ARG A 24 5.13 9.83 8.33
C ARG A 24 5.80 8.66 9.07
N LEU A 25 6.33 7.69 8.36
CA LEU A 25 7.13 6.61 8.95
C LEU A 25 8.41 7.15 9.58
N ILE A 26 9.11 8.06 8.91
CA ILE A 26 10.33 8.70 9.45
C ILE A 26 10.01 9.47 10.74
N GLU A 27 8.96 10.27 10.75
CA GLU A 27 8.46 11.00 11.92
C GLU A 27 8.02 10.05 13.04
N GLY A 28 7.42 8.90 12.69
CA GLY A 28 7.01 7.85 13.61
C GLY A 28 8.15 6.98 14.15
N GLY A 29 9.41 7.28 13.80
CA GLY A 29 10.58 6.54 14.28
C GLY A 29 10.90 5.27 13.51
N TYR A 30 10.27 5.05 12.36
CA TYR A 30 10.52 3.93 11.45
C TYR A 30 11.50 4.32 10.33
N GLN A 31 12.05 3.31 9.66
CA GLN A 31 12.81 3.47 8.43
C GLN A 31 12.00 2.91 7.27
N PRO A 32 11.43 3.78 6.39
CA PRO A 32 10.82 3.29 5.17
C PRO A 32 11.88 2.66 4.26
N VAL A 33 11.52 1.55 3.63
CA VAL A 33 12.31 0.84 2.63
C VAL A 33 11.44 0.71 1.38
N VAL A 34 11.83 1.40 0.33
CA VAL A 34 11.11 1.40 -0.95
C VAL A 34 11.39 0.10 -1.69
N ALA A 35 10.36 -0.70 -1.88
CA ALA A 35 10.42 -2.02 -2.50
C ALA A 35 9.73 -2.02 -3.86
N ALA A 36 10.37 -2.59 -4.87
CA ALA A 36 9.89 -2.61 -6.24
C ALA A 36 10.33 -3.88 -6.98
N PRO A 37 9.84 -4.15 -8.21
CA PRO A 37 10.31 -5.31 -8.99
C PRO A 37 11.83 -5.36 -9.15
N GLU A 38 12.47 -4.21 -9.33
CA GLU A 38 13.92 -4.08 -9.48
C GLU A 38 14.45 -2.90 -8.64
N LYS A 39 15.71 -2.95 -8.28
CA LYS A 39 16.39 -1.83 -7.61
C LYS A 39 16.82 -0.79 -8.64
N ARG A 40 15.93 0.18 -8.92
CA ARG A 40 16.14 1.31 -9.83
C ARG A 40 15.28 2.51 -9.46
N LYS A 41 15.40 3.59 -10.21
CA LYS A 41 14.50 4.74 -10.12
C LYS A 41 13.17 4.43 -10.80
N TYR A 42 12.08 4.80 -10.16
CA TYR A 42 10.70 4.67 -10.64
C TYR A 42 10.05 6.03 -10.81
N GLN A 43 9.31 6.19 -11.91
CA GLN A 43 8.55 7.40 -12.18
C GLN A 43 7.16 7.29 -11.55
N MET A 44 6.86 8.19 -10.61
CA MET A 44 5.54 8.31 -10.00
C MET A 44 4.63 9.21 -10.83
N VAL A 45 3.33 9.17 -10.54
CA VAL A 45 2.29 9.96 -11.21
C VAL A 45 1.45 10.74 -10.20
N LEU A 46 0.71 11.72 -10.71
CA LEU A 46 -0.33 12.43 -9.98
C LEU A 46 -1.68 12.05 -10.58
N HIS A 47 -2.61 11.62 -9.75
CA HIS A 47 -3.97 11.30 -10.15
C HIS A 47 -4.93 12.38 -9.67
N GLU A 48 -5.49 13.13 -10.62
CA GLU A 48 -6.42 14.22 -10.36
C GLU A 48 -7.68 14.07 -11.21
N ILE A 49 -8.83 14.53 -10.70
CA ILE A 49 -10.04 14.68 -11.49
C ILE A 49 -10.04 16.09 -12.05
N LYS A 50 -9.84 16.23 -13.36
CA LYS A 50 -9.92 17.52 -14.04
C LYS A 50 -11.33 18.09 -13.92
N PRO A 51 -11.51 19.41 -13.65
CA PRO A 51 -12.83 20.04 -13.62
C PRO A 51 -13.67 19.70 -14.85
N GLY A 52 -14.90 19.23 -14.62
CA GLY A 52 -15.84 18.80 -15.67
C GLY A 52 -15.63 17.36 -16.17
N TRP A 53 -14.66 16.63 -15.64
CA TRP A 53 -14.44 15.22 -15.96
C TRP A 53 -14.99 14.32 -14.85
N THR A 54 -15.38 13.11 -15.22
CA THR A 54 -15.84 12.07 -14.26
C THR A 54 -14.82 10.97 -14.03
N ILE A 55 -13.68 11.04 -14.74
CA ILE A 55 -12.59 10.07 -14.65
C ILE A 55 -11.29 10.76 -14.24
N THR A 56 -10.40 9.97 -13.67
CA THR A 56 -9.06 10.42 -13.26
C THR A 56 -8.21 10.75 -14.49
N LYS A 57 -7.52 11.89 -14.44
CA LYS A 57 -6.41 12.21 -15.33
C LYS A 57 -5.10 11.92 -14.64
N GLU A 58 -4.15 11.34 -15.35
CA GLU A 58 -2.80 11.08 -14.91
C GLU A 58 -1.86 12.16 -15.40
N TRP A 59 -1.01 12.64 -14.50
CA TRP A 59 0.06 13.59 -14.78
C TRP A 59 1.38 12.98 -14.31
N GLU A 60 2.50 13.45 -14.88
CA GLU A 60 3.81 13.11 -14.39
C GLU A 60 4.01 13.69 -12.97
N GLY A 61 4.43 12.83 -12.03
CA GLY A 61 4.76 13.18 -10.66
C GLY A 61 6.27 13.20 -10.42
N TYR A 62 6.67 13.03 -9.16
CA TYR A 62 8.08 12.88 -8.79
C TYR A 62 8.60 11.47 -9.14
N SER A 63 9.89 11.29 -8.99
CA SER A 63 10.51 9.95 -9.04
C SER A 63 10.96 9.51 -7.66
N ILE A 64 11.10 8.20 -7.46
CA ILE A 64 11.59 7.60 -6.23
C ILE A 64 12.56 6.47 -6.56
N ASP A 65 13.66 6.37 -5.80
CA ASP A 65 14.60 5.27 -5.95
C ASP A 65 14.15 4.07 -5.11
N ALA A 66 14.15 2.87 -5.69
CA ALA A 66 13.90 1.64 -4.94
C ALA A 66 15.16 1.20 -4.19
N ASP A 67 14.99 0.92 -2.90
CA ASP A 67 16.07 0.45 -2.02
C ASP A 67 16.34 -1.04 -2.23
N ILE A 68 15.29 -1.83 -2.54
CA ILE A 68 15.36 -3.29 -2.63
C ILE A 68 14.43 -3.84 -3.72
N ALA A 69 14.87 -4.89 -4.39
CA ALA A 69 14.02 -5.66 -5.31
C ALA A 69 13.16 -6.68 -4.54
N PHE A 70 11.93 -6.97 -5.02
CA PHE A 70 11.04 -7.92 -4.36
C PHE A 70 11.68 -9.28 -4.11
N LYS A 71 12.45 -9.80 -5.06
CA LYS A 71 13.14 -11.10 -4.94
C LYS A 71 14.14 -11.17 -3.79
N ASP A 72 14.68 -10.03 -3.36
CA ASP A 72 15.73 -9.94 -2.32
C ASP A 72 15.14 -9.69 -0.92
N ILE A 73 13.82 -9.52 -0.80
CA ILE A 73 13.14 -9.22 0.46
C ILE A 73 13.03 -10.50 1.32
N LYS A 74 13.48 -10.36 2.57
CA LYS A 74 13.22 -11.30 3.67
C LYS A 74 12.15 -10.65 4.55
N PRO A 75 10.88 -11.05 4.44
CA PRO A 75 9.77 -10.33 5.06
C PRO A 75 9.83 -10.28 6.59
N GLU A 76 10.51 -11.23 7.21
CA GLU A 76 10.73 -11.29 8.67
C GLU A 76 11.58 -10.14 9.23
N GLU A 77 12.27 -9.40 8.38
CA GLU A 77 13.09 -8.25 8.78
C GLU A 77 12.28 -6.95 8.92
N TYR A 78 10.99 -6.96 8.56
CA TYR A 78 10.17 -5.76 8.47
C TYR A 78 8.99 -5.76 9.45
N ALA A 79 8.72 -4.58 10.01
CA ALA A 79 7.64 -4.37 10.99
C ALA A 79 6.26 -4.12 10.34
N GLY A 80 6.20 -3.90 9.04
CA GLY A 80 4.96 -3.65 8.31
C GLY A 80 5.17 -3.51 6.81
N ILE A 81 4.07 -3.53 6.05
CA ILE A 81 4.07 -3.34 4.61
C ILE A 81 2.93 -2.41 4.19
N PHE A 82 3.23 -1.53 3.25
CA PHE A 82 2.28 -0.57 2.67
C PHE A 82 2.18 -0.74 1.16
N PHE A 83 0.97 -0.84 0.66
CA PHE A 83 0.66 -0.92 -0.77
C PHE A 83 0.16 0.42 -1.28
N SER A 84 1.02 1.14 -1.99
CA SER A 84 0.69 2.42 -2.63
C SER A 84 -0.27 2.24 -3.81
N GLY A 85 -0.98 3.32 -4.15
CA GLY A 85 -1.89 3.35 -5.28
C GLY A 85 -1.22 3.78 -6.60
N GLY A 86 -1.98 4.45 -7.45
CA GLY A 86 -1.60 4.72 -8.83
C GLY A 86 -1.93 3.54 -9.75
N ARG A 87 -1.31 3.46 -10.93
CA ARG A 87 -1.48 2.32 -11.84
C ARG A 87 -0.47 1.20 -11.62
N ALA A 88 0.59 1.45 -10.86
CA ALA A 88 1.60 0.42 -10.60
C ALA A 88 1.00 -0.92 -10.13
N PRO A 89 0.02 -0.96 -9.20
CA PRO A 89 -0.58 -2.22 -8.74
C PRO A 89 -1.13 -3.10 -9.87
N GLU A 90 -1.70 -2.54 -10.93
CA GLU A 90 -2.22 -3.29 -12.08
C GLU A 90 -1.15 -4.16 -12.77
N TYR A 91 0.10 -3.73 -12.70
CA TYR A 91 1.24 -4.40 -13.35
C TYR A 91 2.02 -5.29 -12.39
N ILE A 92 2.28 -4.80 -11.16
CA ILE A 92 3.13 -5.52 -10.20
C ILE A 92 2.37 -6.61 -9.42
N ARG A 93 1.03 -6.59 -9.41
CA ARG A 93 0.21 -7.60 -8.73
C ARG A 93 0.42 -9.05 -9.22
N GLU A 94 1.04 -9.24 -10.39
CA GLU A 94 1.38 -10.54 -10.92
C GLU A 94 2.79 -11.01 -10.56
N ASP A 95 3.57 -10.19 -9.85
CA ASP A 95 4.91 -10.54 -9.39
C ASP A 95 4.84 -11.58 -8.25
N GLU A 96 5.38 -12.77 -8.50
CA GLU A 96 5.28 -13.91 -7.58
C GLU A 96 6.03 -13.67 -6.26
N ASP A 97 7.14 -12.91 -6.27
CA ASP A 97 7.85 -12.55 -5.05
C ASP A 97 7.03 -11.58 -4.20
N LEU A 98 6.40 -10.57 -4.83
CA LEU A 98 5.50 -9.66 -4.13
C LEU A 98 4.30 -10.41 -3.52
N LEU A 99 3.71 -11.35 -4.25
CA LEU A 99 2.60 -12.15 -3.74
C LEU A 99 3.02 -13.05 -2.58
N ARG A 100 4.21 -13.68 -2.66
CA ARG A 100 4.82 -14.44 -1.56
C ARG A 100 4.99 -13.58 -0.30
N ILE A 101 5.58 -12.40 -0.45
CA ILE A 101 5.78 -11.42 0.62
C ILE A 101 4.43 -11.03 1.24
N THR A 102 3.44 -10.67 0.42
CA THR A 102 2.11 -10.25 0.86
C THR A 102 1.43 -11.33 1.70
N ARG A 103 1.46 -12.59 1.24
CA ARG A 103 0.91 -13.72 2.00
C ARG A 103 1.64 -13.94 3.32
N TRP A 104 2.96 -13.83 3.32
CA TRP A 104 3.76 -13.98 4.54
C TRP A 104 3.36 -12.94 5.61
N PHE A 105 3.22 -11.65 5.25
CA PHE A 105 2.76 -10.61 6.18
C PHE A 105 1.39 -10.93 6.76
N TRP A 106 0.48 -11.41 5.92
CA TRP A 106 -0.85 -11.80 6.33
C TRP A 106 -0.85 -12.98 7.31
N GLU A 107 -0.17 -14.06 6.97
CA GLU A 107 -0.09 -15.29 7.77
C GLU A 107 0.58 -15.07 9.13
N ASN A 108 1.59 -14.19 9.18
CA ASN A 108 2.30 -13.84 10.41
C ASN A 108 1.67 -12.68 11.18
N LYS A 109 0.50 -12.18 10.74
CA LYS A 109 -0.27 -11.11 11.39
C LYS A 109 0.54 -9.83 11.60
N ILE A 110 1.45 -9.52 10.69
CA ILE A 110 2.22 -8.28 10.69
C ILE A 110 1.39 -7.15 10.09
N PRO A 111 1.37 -5.94 10.68
CA PRO A 111 0.54 -4.83 10.22
C PRO A 111 0.74 -4.48 8.74
N MET A 112 -0.36 -4.45 8.02
CA MET A 112 -0.43 -4.13 6.60
C MET A 112 -1.27 -2.89 6.37
N ALA A 113 -0.96 -2.11 5.34
CA ALA A 113 -1.84 -1.02 4.93
C ALA A 113 -1.93 -0.92 3.40
N SER A 114 -3.08 -0.43 2.91
CA SER A 114 -3.38 -0.32 1.48
C SER A 114 -4.18 0.95 1.20
N VAL A 115 -3.91 1.60 0.09
CA VAL A 115 -4.66 2.76 -0.38
C VAL A 115 -4.94 2.67 -1.87
N CYS A 116 -6.08 3.22 -2.31
CA CYS A 116 -6.40 3.41 -3.72
C CYS A 116 -6.35 2.06 -4.47
N HIS A 117 -5.63 1.97 -5.60
CA HIS A 117 -5.40 0.72 -6.33
C HIS A 117 -4.49 -0.28 -5.62
N GLY A 118 -3.83 0.12 -4.53
CA GLY A 118 -3.00 -0.78 -3.74
C GLY A 118 -3.72 -2.04 -3.26
N VAL A 119 -5.06 -2.00 -3.16
CA VAL A 119 -5.91 -3.16 -2.83
C VAL A 119 -5.75 -4.33 -3.81
N GLU A 120 -5.36 -4.07 -5.05
CA GLU A 120 -5.23 -5.11 -6.08
C GLU A 120 -4.15 -6.15 -5.74
N ILE A 121 -3.11 -5.76 -5.00
CA ILE A 121 -2.04 -6.66 -4.59
C ILE A 121 -2.53 -7.66 -3.54
N PRO A 122 -3.10 -7.27 -2.38
CA PRO A 122 -3.69 -8.21 -1.43
C PRO A 122 -4.87 -8.99 -2.02
N ALA A 123 -5.65 -8.40 -2.94
CA ALA A 123 -6.72 -9.12 -3.65
C ALA A 123 -6.15 -10.26 -4.50
N ARG A 124 -5.12 -9.98 -5.30
CA ARG A 124 -4.45 -10.99 -6.13
C ARG A 124 -3.70 -12.04 -5.30
N ALA A 125 -3.18 -11.65 -4.14
CA ALA A 125 -2.57 -12.59 -3.19
C ALA A 125 -3.57 -13.55 -2.54
N GLY A 126 -4.88 -13.28 -2.66
CA GLY A 126 -5.96 -14.12 -2.15
C GLY A 126 -6.26 -13.91 -0.66
N ILE A 127 -5.77 -12.83 -0.05
CA ILE A 127 -5.89 -12.60 1.41
C ILE A 127 -7.11 -11.76 1.81
N VAL A 128 -7.84 -11.18 0.85
CA VAL A 128 -8.95 -10.24 1.14
C VAL A 128 -10.29 -10.92 1.42
N LYS A 129 -10.40 -12.21 1.25
CA LYS A 129 -11.67 -12.93 1.41
C LYS A 129 -12.27 -12.73 2.80
N GLY A 130 -13.47 -12.13 2.83
CA GLY A 130 -14.20 -11.81 4.06
C GLY A 130 -13.70 -10.56 4.78
N LEU A 131 -12.62 -9.91 4.33
CA LEU A 131 -12.12 -8.67 4.93
C LEU A 131 -12.96 -7.47 4.49
N ARG A 132 -13.23 -6.59 5.45
CA ARG A 132 -13.76 -5.26 5.21
C ARG A 132 -12.61 -4.33 4.84
N MET A 133 -12.68 -3.67 3.69
CA MET A 133 -11.62 -2.77 3.23
C MET A 133 -12.20 -1.53 2.54
N ALA A 134 -11.51 -0.40 2.74
CA ALA A 134 -11.67 0.78 1.89
C ALA A 134 -10.74 0.68 0.69
N THR A 135 -11.18 1.22 -0.43
CA THR A 135 -10.37 1.41 -1.64
C THR A 135 -11.00 2.51 -2.49
N VAL A 136 -10.28 3.01 -3.50
CA VAL A 136 -10.91 3.91 -4.48
C VAL A 136 -12.11 3.23 -5.13
N ALA A 137 -13.20 3.98 -5.33
CA ALA A 137 -14.48 3.40 -5.75
C ALA A 137 -14.39 2.54 -7.03
N LYS A 138 -13.49 2.87 -7.95
CA LYS A 138 -13.29 2.09 -9.18
C LYS A 138 -12.65 0.71 -8.96
N CYS A 139 -11.97 0.48 -7.82
CA CYS A 139 -11.43 -0.83 -7.44
C CYS A 139 -12.38 -1.64 -6.54
N LYS A 140 -13.61 -1.14 -6.30
CA LYS A 140 -14.63 -1.90 -5.56
C LYS A 140 -14.86 -3.28 -6.17
N PHE A 141 -14.99 -3.34 -7.49
CA PHE A 141 -15.21 -4.60 -8.21
C PHE A 141 -14.03 -5.59 -7.99
N ASP A 142 -12.79 -5.12 -8.08
CA ASP A 142 -11.59 -5.95 -7.90
C ASP A 142 -11.54 -6.57 -6.50
N LEU A 143 -11.90 -5.78 -5.48
CA LEU A 143 -11.99 -6.25 -4.11
C LEU A 143 -13.11 -7.29 -3.93
N GLU A 144 -14.32 -6.99 -4.42
CA GLU A 144 -15.53 -7.83 -4.21
C GLU A 144 -15.45 -9.15 -4.99
N VAL A 145 -14.91 -9.14 -6.22
CA VAL A 145 -14.75 -10.38 -7.01
C VAL A 145 -13.74 -11.34 -6.37
N CYS A 146 -12.80 -10.82 -5.58
CA CYS A 146 -11.86 -11.60 -4.77
C CYS A 146 -12.43 -11.97 -3.38
N GLY A 147 -13.69 -11.66 -3.11
CA GLY A 147 -14.40 -12.02 -1.88
C GLY A 147 -14.23 -11.05 -0.72
N GLY A 148 -13.63 -9.87 -0.94
CA GLY A 148 -13.57 -8.79 0.04
C GLY A 148 -14.89 -8.05 0.18
N ILE A 149 -15.03 -7.24 1.22
CA ILE A 149 -16.22 -6.45 1.53
C ILE A 149 -15.85 -4.97 1.41
N TYR A 150 -16.37 -4.30 0.38
CA TYR A 150 -16.10 -2.87 0.18
C TYR A 150 -16.81 -2.01 1.23
N VAL A 151 -16.04 -1.11 1.86
CA VAL A 151 -16.57 -0.11 2.81
C VAL A 151 -16.12 1.28 2.37
N ASN A 152 -17.08 2.17 2.13
CA ASN A 152 -16.79 3.54 1.69
C ASN A 152 -16.53 4.47 2.90
N GLU A 153 -15.40 4.25 3.58
CA GLU A 153 -14.96 5.04 4.73
C GLU A 153 -13.51 5.52 4.52
N PRO A 154 -13.13 6.66 5.13
CA PRO A 154 -11.75 7.18 5.02
C PRO A 154 -10.68 6.25 5.57
N CYS A 155 -11.06 5.44 6.55
CA CYS A 155 -10.19 4.45 7.18
C CYS A 155 -11.02 3.24 7.58
N VAL A 156 -10.60 2.06 7.17
CA VAL A 156 -11.15 0.78 7.61
C VAL A 156 -10.02 -0.04 8.21
N ILE A 157 -10.27 -0.57 9.40
CA ILE A 157 -9.37 -1.50 10.08
C ILE A 157 -10.11 -2.81 10.20
N ASP A 158 -9.52 -3.87 9.68
CA ASP A 158 -10.00 -5.24 9.87
C ASP A 158 -8.82 -6.15 10.13
N GLN A 159 -8.80 -6.78 11.29
CA GLN A 159 -7.67 -7.56 11.81
C GLN A 159 -6.38 -6.69 11.83
N HIS A 160 -5.35 -7.07 11.08
CA HIS A 160 -4.09 -6.35 10.96
C HIS A 160 -3.93 -5.63 9.60
N MET A 161 -5.03 -5.45 8.86
CA MET A 161 -5.10 -4.65 7.64
C MET A 161 -5.77 -3.31 7.93
N VAL A 162 -5.09 -2.23 7.55
CA VAL A 162 -5.62 -0.86 7.55
C VAL A 162 -5.76 -0.40 6.11
N SER A 163 -6.88 0.20 5.75
CA SER A 163 -7.12 0.61 4.36
C SER A 163 -7.77 1.99 4.27
N GLY A 164 -7.42 2.73 3.22
CA GLY A 164 -7.96 4.04 2.87
C GLY A 164 -8.41 4.09 1.41
N ARG A 165 -9.23 5.10 1.06
CA ARG A 165 -9.79 5.23 -0.29
C ARG A 165 -8.79 5.86 -1.26
N THR A 166 -8.23 7.01 -0.88
CA THR A 166 -7.30 7.79 -1.70
C THR A 166 -6.35 8.58 -0.79
N TYR A 167 -5.39 9.28 -1.37
CA TYR A 167 -4.48 10.16 -0.63
C TYR A 167 -5.19 11.27 0.17
N HIS A 168 -6.39 11.68 -0.22
CA HIS A 168 -7.18 12.63 0.56
C HIS A 168 -7.53 12.12 1.97
N ASP A 169 -7.53 10.81 2.15
CA ASP A 169 -7.81 10.16 3.44
C ASP A 169 -6.54 9.84 4.25
N SER A 170 -5.35 10.16 3.76
CA SER A 170 -4.06 9.74 4.37
C SER A 170 -3.93 10.10 5.86
N GLY A 171 -4.48 11.25 6.26
CA GLY A 171 -4.52 11.67 7.66
C GLY A 171 -5.38 10.76 8.56
N HIS A 172 -6.25 9.93 8.00
CA HIS A 172 -7.16 9.05 8.75
C HIS A 172 -6.63 7.64 8.94
N TYR A 173 -5.86 7.07 7.99
CA TYR A 173 -5.45 5.65 8.04
C TYR A 173 -3.97 5.41 8.37
N ILE A 174 -3.06 6.34 8.06
CA ILE A 174 -1.62 6.14 8.32
C ILE A 174 -1.32 6.13 9.83
N ALA A 175 -1.88 7.05 10.60
CA ALA A 175 -1.66 7.07 12.04
C ALA A 175 -2.19 5.82 12.78
N PRO A 176 -3.40 5.29 12.47
CA PRO A 176 -3.83 3.98 12.99
C PRO A 176 -2.89 2.83 12.63
N TRP A 177 -2.38 2.79 11.41
CA TRP A 177 -1.42 1.76 10.99
C TRP A 177 -0.10 1.83 11.78
N ILE A 178 0.45 3.04 11.96
CA ILE A 178 1.66 3.23 12.78
C ILE A 178 1.40 2.77 14.23
N ARG A 179 0.28 3.16 14.84
CA ARG A 179 -0.08 2.70 16.19
C ARG A 179 -0.19 1.17 16.29
N MET A 180 -0.68 0.50 15.26
CA MET A 180 -0.75 -0.96 15.22
C MET A 180 0.64 -1.59 15.24
N MET A 181 1.60 -1.03 14.47
CA MET A 181 3.00 -1.46 14.50
C MET A 181 3.66 -1.20 15.86
N ASP A 182 3.40 -0.04 16.48
CA ASP A 182 3.91 0.31 17.82
C ASP A 182 3.41 -0.67 18.88
N ALA A 183 2.12 -1.00 18.86
CA ALA A 183 1.51 -1.94 19.80
C ALA A 183 2.11 -3.35 19.67
N GLN A 184 2.36 -3.82 18.47
CA GLN A 184 2.94 -5.14 18.23
C GLN A 184 4.40 -5.24 18.70
N ARG A 185 5.16 -4.15 18.62
CA ARG A 185 6.55 -4.08 19.09
C ARG A 185 6.67 -3.97 20.60
N SER A 186 5.63 -3.54 21.26
CA SER A 186 5.58 -3.36 22.74
C SER A 186 5.04 -4.59 23.46
N ALA A 187 4.54 -5.58 22.74
CA ALA A 187 3.99 -6.84 23.25
C ALA A 187 5.09 -7.92 23.35
#